data_40f9865eb8bc7da834c06260a7f419cb
#
_entry.id   40f9865eb8bc7da834c06260a7f419cb
#
_cell.length_a   1.000
_cell.length_b   1.000
_cell.length_c   1.000
_cell.angle_alpha   90.00
_cell.angle_beta   90.00
_cell.angle_gamma   90.00
#
_symmetry.space_group_name_H-M   'P 1'
#
loop_
_entity.id
_entity.type
_entity.pdbx_description
1 polymer ?
#
loop_
_entity_poly.entity_id
_entity_poly.type
_entity_poly.pdbx_seq_one_letter_code
_entity_poly.pdbx_strand_id
1 'polypeptide(L)'
;MTLRPRLTGRISQLIALPCLLLGLAACSSHPALLAERASGLQVLSVAPARLLQHPASGGQGFAAACQAWQLDTQQVAHFFALAAPYPEAAHHRFHYLPCEITGELQFADQPWLYRINAAGTAVWEHAGQQRRFACTQPGCVPLVLMLPDLGEP
;
A
#
# COMPACT_ATOMS: atom_id res chain seq x y z
N MET A 1 35.84 77.11 23.26
CA MET A 1 36.32 76.82 24.64
C MET A 1 35.65 75.56 25.11
N THR A 2 36.50 74.58 25.46
CA THR A 2 36.29 73.52 26.48
C THR A 2 35.21 72.47 26.18
N LEU A 3 35.44 71.26 26.28
CA LEU A 3 36.34 70.22 26.74
C LEU A 3 35.66 68.87 26.48
N ARG A 4 36.38 67.90 25.98
CA ARG A 4 35.98 66.50 25.95
C ARG A 4 36.00 65.92 27.39
N PRO A 5 35.29 64.84 27.66
CA PRO A 5 36.05 63.64 27.92
C PRO A 5 35.59 62.34 27.24
N ARG A 6 36.57 61.51 26.99
CA ARG A 6 36.51 60.10 26.57
C ARG A 6 35.91 59.21 27.67
N LEU A 7 35.08 58.24 27.24
CA LEU A 7 34.82 57.06 28.05
C LEU A 7 34.98 55.83 27.21
N THR A 8 35.99 55.08 27.54
CA THR A 8 36.36 53.77 27.05
C THR A 8 35.41 52.74 27.65
N GLY A 9 34.61 52.09 26.83
CA GLY A 9 33.78 50.95 27.18
C GLY A 9 34.29 49.67 26.54
N ARG A 10 34.69 48.72 27.35
CA ARG A 10 35.24 47.40 27.00
C ARG A 10 34.20 46.59 26.20
N ILE A 11 34.63 46.10 25.04
CA ILE A 11 33.91 45.10 24.27
C ILE A 11 34.19 43.74 24.93
N SER A 12 33.20 43.21 25.60
CA SER A 12 33.20 41.83 26.10
C SER A 12 32.80 40.91 24.93
N GLN A 13 33.76 40.22 24.39
CA GLN A 13 33.51 39.18 23.37
C GLN A 13 32.92 37.96 24.08
N LEU A 14 31.65 37.76 23.90
CA LEU A 14 30.98 36.49 24.20
C LEU A 14 31.20 35.54 23.05
N ILE A 15 32.08 34.56 23.25
CA ILE A 15 32.32 33.46 22.36
C ILE A 15 31.09 32.54 22.41
N ALA A 16 30.23 32.64 21.44
CA ALA A 16 29.14 31.66 21.26
C ALA A 16 29.70 30.38 20.64
N LEU A 17 29.72 29.30 21.41
CA LEU A 17 29.98 27.94 20.93
C LEU A 17 28.84 27.50 20.02
N PRO A 18 29.10 27.06 18.78
CA PRO A 18 28.08 26.40 17.99
C PRO A 18 27.90 24.97 18.52
N CYS A 19 26.76 24.68 19.11
CA CYS A 19 26.28 23.32 19.35
C CYS A 19 26.06 22.64 18.00
N LEU A 20 26.99 21.77 17.64
CA LEU A 20 26.89 20.86 16.51
C LEU A 20 25.87 19.75 16.89
N LEU A 21 24.58 20.00 16.65
CA LEU A 21 23.55 18.97 16.74
C LEU A 21 23.68 18.04 15.53
N LEU A 22 24.38 16.92 15.71
CA LEU A 22 24.26 15.76 14.81
C LEU A 22 22.83 15.26 14.88
N GLY A 23 22.01 15.65 13.91
CA GLY A 23 20.71 15.08 13.67
C GLY A 23 20.85 13.64 13.24
N LEU A 24 20.57 12.70 14.16
CA LEU A 24 20.27 11.32 13.85
C LEU A 24 19.00 11.33 12.99
N ALA A 25 19.16 11.23 11.66
CA ALA A 25 18.07 10.95 10.75
C ALA A 25 17.58 9.52 11.06
N ALA A 26 16.61 9.41 11.97
CA ALA A 26 15.87 8.19 12.17
C ALA A 26 15.14 7.90 10.85
N CYS A 27 15.50 6.79 10.18
CA CYS A 27 14.71 6.18 9.13
C CYS A 27 13.38 5.75 9.73
N SER A 28 12.44 6.67 9.82
CA SER A 28 11.05 6.37 10.17
C SER A 28 10.44 5.65 8.99
N SER A 29 10.39 4.33 9.06
CA SER A 29 9.55 3.50 8.20
C SER A 29 8.11 4.01 8.29
N HIS A 30 7.59 4.50 7.19
CA HIS A 30 6.43 5.37 7.06
C HIS A 30 5.08 4.65 7.31
N PRO A 31 4.54 4.61 8.53
CA PRO A 31 3.12 4.28 8.70
C PRO A 31 2.21 5.35 8.07
N ALA A 32 2.69 6.59 7.94
CA ALA A 32 1.94 7.69 7.35
C ALA A 32 1.58 7.48 5.86
N LEU A 33 2.47 6.88 5.06
CA LEU A 33 2.19 6.60 3.64
C LEU A 33 1.13 5.52 3.44
N LEU A 34 1.02 4.56 4.35
CA LEU A 34 -0.03 3.55 4.32
C LEU A 34 -1.37 4.15 4.75
N ALA A 35 -1.38 5.03 5.74
CA ALA A 35 -2.57 5.74 6.18
C ALA A 35 -3.08 6.74 5.12
N GLU A 36 -2.19 7.38 4.38
CA GLU A 36 -2.55 8.32 3.31
C GLU A 36 -3.11 7.61 2.07
N ARG A 37 -2.65 6.39 1.77
CA ARG A 37 -3.24 5.54 0.72
C ARG A 37 -4.62 5.00 1.10
N ALA A 38 -4.87 4.77 2.39
CA ALA A 38 -6.17 4.35 2.91
C ALA A 38 -7.14 5.54 3.12
N SER A 39 -6.63 6.78 3.21
CA SER A 39 -7.46 7.97 3.36
C SER A 39 -8.22 8.23 2.05
N GLY A 40 -9.52 7.95 2.07
CA GLY A 40 -10.41 8.11 0.90
C GLY A 40 -10.81 6.80 0.21
N LEU A 41 -10.32 5.65 0.65
CA LEU A 41 -10.81 4.34 0.20
C LEU A 41 -11.97 3.90 1.10
N GLN A 42 -13.12 3.64 0.50
CA GLN A 42 -14.27 3.01 1.15
C GLN A 42 -14.70 1.78 0.36
N VAL A 43 -14.63 0.60 0.97
CA VAL A 43 -15.18 -0.63 0.37
C VAL A 43 -16.68 -0.66 0.59
N LEU A 44 -17.44 -0.75 -0.51
CA LEU A 44 -18.90 -0.69 -0.50
C LEU A 44 -19.52 -2.09 -0.48
N SER A 45 -18.93 -3.04 -1.18
CA SER A 45 -19.41 -4.42 -1.25
C SER A 45 -18.28 -5.41 -1.46
N VAL A 46 -18.49 -6.65 -1.04
CA VAL A 46 -17.61 -7.81 -1.26
C VAL A 46 -18.49 -8.99 -1.66
N ALA A 47 -18.25 -9.54 -2.83
CA ALA A 47 -18.92 -10.77 -3.28
C ALA A 47 -18.17 -12.01 -2.78
N PRO A 48 -18.82 -13.15 -2.61
CA PRO A 48 -18.17 -14.42 -2.32
C PRO A 48 -17.12 -14.76 -3.37
N ALA A 49 -16.07 -15.48 -2.97
CA ALA A 49 -15.03 -15.95 -3.89
C ALA A 49 -15.65 -16.82 -5.00
N ARG A 50 -15.15 -16.63 -6.22
CA ARG A 50 -15.63 -17.30 -7.43
C ARG A 50 -14.49 -18.03 -8.12
N LEU A 51 -14.71 -19.31 -8.42
CA LEU A 51 -13.84 -20.08 -9.29
C LEU A 51 -14.12 -19.72 -10.75
N LEU A 52 -13.10 -19.30 -11.51
CA LEU A 52 -13.23 -18.77 -12.89
C LEU A 52 -13.21 -19.86 -13.96
N GLN A 53 -12.62 -21.01 -13.68
CA GLN A 53 -12.50 -22.13 -14.61
C GLN A 53 -12.83 -23.44 -13.92
N HIS A 54 -13.37 -24.39 -14.67
CA HIS A 54 -13.51 -25.76 -14.17
C HIS A 54 -12.10 -26.33 -13.95
N PRO A 55 -11.84 -26.96 -12.80
CA PRO A 55 -10.51 -27.38 -12.40
C PRO A 55 -10.05 -28.60 -13.18
N ALA A 56 -9.70 -28.45 -14.44
CA ALA A 56 -8.91 -29.49 -15.11
C ALA A 56 -7.45 -29.53 -14.56
N SER A 57 -6.98 -28.47 -13.89
CA SER A 57 -5.60 -28.32 -13.46
C SER A 57 -5.39 -28.03 -11.97
N GLY A 58 -6.44 -27.78 -11.17
CA GLY A 58 -6.28 -27.43 -9.75
C GLY A 58 -6.68 -28.50 -8.73
N GLY A 59 -7.32 -29.57 -9.18
CA GLY A 59 -7.84 -30.60 -8.30
C GLY A 59 -8.98 -30.14 -7.37
N GLN A 60 -9.65 -31.10 -6.72
CA GLN A 60 -10.77 -30.80 -5.80
C GLN A 60 -10.35 -29.93 -4.60
N GLY A 61 -9.09 -30.04 -4.15
CA GLY A 61 -8.56 -29.26 -3.03
C GLY A 61 -8.51 -27.76 -3.29
N PHE A 62 -8.14 -27.34 -4.50
CA PHE A 62 -8.11 -25.92 -4.85
C PHE A 62 -9.52 -25.32 -4.94
N ALA A 63 -10.47 -26.07 -5.51
CA ALA A 63 -11.87 -25.59 -5.58
C ALA A 63 -12.44 -25.37 -4.17
N ALA A 64 -12.18 -26.29 -3.24
CA ALA A 64 -12.59 -26.16 -1.85
C ALA A 64 -11.91 -24.96 -1.16
N ALA A 65 -10.62 -24.76 -1.37
CA ALA A 65 -9.89 -23.62 -0.83
C ALA A 65 -10.42 -22.29 -1.39
N CYS A 66 -10.73 -22.23 -2.69
CA CYS A 66 -11.34 -21.06 -3.31
C CYS A 66 -12.72 -20.75 -2.71
N GLN A 67 -13.57 -21.75 -2.52
CA GLN A 67 -14.90 -21.57 -1.91
C GLN A 67 -14.83 -21.13 -0.45
N ALA A 68 -13.82 -21.59 0.28
CA ALA A 68 -13.59 -21.22 1.68
C ALA A 68 -12.94 -19.85 1.85
N TRP A 69 -12.31 -19.33 0.78
CA TRP A 69 -11.63 -18.03 0.83
C TRP A 69 -12.66 -16.90 0.86
N GLN A 70 -12.64 -16.13 1.94
CA GLN A 70 -13.56 -15.02 2.18
C GLN A 70 -12.80 -13.83 2.71
N LEU A 71 -13.18 -12.66 2.28
CA LEU A 71 -12.72 -11.38 2.83
C LEU A 71 -13.94 -10.55 3.21
N ASP A 72 -13.84 -9.84 4.31
CA ASP A 72 -14.79 -8.79 4.66
C ASP A 72 -14.32 -7.42 4.12
N THR A 73 -15.13 -6.39 4.32
CA THR A 73 -14.83 -5.02 3.85
C THR A 73 -13.56 -4.45 4.48
N GLN A 74 -13.25 -4.79 5.74
CA GLN A 74 -12.04 -4.32 6.42
C GLN A 74 -10.81 -5.04 5.88
N GLN A 75 -10.90 -6.34 5.61
CA GLN A 75 -9.82 -7.13 5.02
C GLN A 75 -9.51 -6.68 3.59
N VAL A 76 -10.53 -6.36 2.79
CA VAL A 76 -10.35 -5.78 1.45
C VAL A 76 -9.69 -4.40 1.53
N ALA A 77 -10.12 -3.54 2.44
CA ALA A 77 -9.48 -2.24 2.64
C ALA A 77 -8.01 -2.41 3.10
N HIS A 78 -7.76 -3.37 3.99
CA HIS A 78 -6.40 -3.70 4.44
C HIS A 78 -5.52 -4.24 3.30
N PHE A 79 -6.07 -5.12 2.44
CA PHE A 79 -5.38 -5.59 1.24
C PHE A 79 -4.90 -4.41 0.38
N PHE A 80 -5.78 -3.45 0.07
CA PHE A 80 -5.41 -2.30 -0.76
C PHE A 80 -4.49 -1.31 -0.05
N ALA A 81 -4.52 -1.22 1.29
CA ALA A 81 -3.55 -0.45 2.06
C ALA A 81 -2.12 -1.03 1.96
N LEU A 82 -1.98 -2.35 1.89
CA LEU A 82 -0.70 -3.06 1.75
C LEU A 82 -0.23 -3.18 0.31
N ALA A 83 -1.16 -3.26 -0.65
CA ALA A 83 -0.86 -3.51 -2.05
C ALA A 83 -0.16 -2.31 -2.72
N ALA A 84 0.85 -2.59 -3.51
CA ALA A 84 1.55 -1.59 -4.31
C ALA A 84 1.02 -1.56 -5.76
N PRO A 85 0.89 -0.38 -6.39
CA PRO A 85 0.55 -0.30 -7.81
C PRO A 85 1.69 -0.83 -8.66
N TYR A 86 1.36 -1.47 -9.79
CA TYR A 86 2.33 -1.90 -10.79
C TYR A 86 1.85 -1.64 -12.22
N PRO A 87 2.76 -1.41 -13.19
CA PRO A 87 2.41 -1.16 -14.58
C PRO A 87 1.90 -2.43 -15.29
N GLU A 88 1.02 -2.30 -16.26
CA GLU A 88 0.47 -3.42 -17.01
C GLU A 88 1.55 -4.33 -17.63
N ALA A 89 2.63 -3.75 -18.13
CA ALA A 89 3.76 -4.49 -18.71
C ALA A 89 4.40 -5.50 -17.74
N ALA A 90 4.22 -5.32 -16.43
CA ALA A 90 4.73 -6.25 -15.41
C ALA A 90 3.73 -7.35 -15.03
N HIS A 91 2.54 -7.37 -15.61
CA HIS A 91 1.47 -8.32 -15.23
C HIS A 91 1.89 -9.79 -15.41
N HIS A 92 2.66 -10.10 -16.44
CA HIS A 92 3.16 -11.45 -16.72
C HIS A 92 4.14 -12.00 -15.66
N ARG A 93 4.64 -11.16 -14.76
CA ARG A 93 5.56 -11.53 -13.68
C ARG A 93 4.84 -12.06 -12.44
N PHE A 94 3.53 -12.01 -12.41
CA PHE A 94 2.72 -12.44 -11.29
C PHE A 94 2.01 -13.74 -11.61
N HIS A 95 1.96 -14.64 -10.63
CA HIS A 95 1.12 -15.83 -10.73
C HIS A 95 -0.35 -15.45 -10.78
N TYR A 96 -1.12 -16.31 -11.40
CA TYR A 96 -2.57 -16.20 -11.48
C TYR A 96 -3.21 -17.50 -10.98
N LEU A 97 -4.13 -17.38 -10.04
CA LEU A 97 -5.02 -18.47 -9.64
C LEU A 97 -6.42 -18.23 -10.21
N PRO A 98 -7.10 -19.25 -10.73
CA PRO A 98 -8.46 -19.10 -11.28
C PRO A 98 -9.52 -18.94 -10.16
N CYS A 99 -9.27 -18.07 -9.21
CA CYS A 99 -10.14 -17.74 -8.09
C CYS A 99 -10.05 -16.25 -7.77
N GLU A 100 -11.19 -15.59 -7.66
CA GLU A 100 -11.24 -14.15 -7.40
C GLU A 100 -12.36 -13.78 -6.41
N ILE A 101 -12.16 -12.68 -5.69
CA ILE A 101 -13.17 -11.92 -4.97
C ILE A 101 -13.38 -10.61 -5.71
N THR A 102 -14.64 -10.22 -5.89
CA THR A 102 -15.03 -8.98 -6.58
C THR A 102 -15.90 -8.12 -5.67
N GLY A 103 -16.00 -6.84 -6.01
CA GLY A 103 -16.89 -5.92 -5.31
C GLY A 103 -16.76 -4.50 -5.84
N GLU A 104 -17.29 -3.58 -5.04
CA GLU A 104 -17.28 -2.16 -5.33
C GLU A 104 -16.58 -1.40 -4.23
N LEU A 105 -15.86 -0.37 -4.61
CA LEU A 105 -15.26 0.57 -3.68
C LEU A 105 -15.39 2.00 -4.20
N GLN A 106 -15.28 2.95 -3.30
CA GLN A 106 -15.17 4.38 -3.61
C GLN A 106 -13.75 4.83 -3.27
N PHE A 107 -13.14 5.57 -4.19
CA PHE A 107 -11.84 6.19 -3.98
C PHE A 107 -11.80 7.56 -4.66
N ALA A 108 -11.45 8.61 -3.90
CA ALA A 108 -11.43 10.01 -4.36
C ALA A 108 -12.77 10.40 -5.03
N ASP A 109 -13.89 10.10 -4.35
CA ASP A 109 -15.27 10.35 -4.79
C ASP A 109 -15.66 9.66 -6.12
N GLN A 110 -14.87 8.72 -6.59
CA GLN A 110 -15.16 7.92 -7.78
C GLN A 110 -15.48 6.46 -7.40
N PRO A 111 -16.54 5.86 -7.97
CA PRO A 111 -16.83 4.45 -7.80
C PRO A 111 -15.91 3.61 -8.67
N TRP A 112 -15.40 2.52 -8.13
CA TRP A 112 -14.56 1.54 -8.82
C TRP A 112 -15.10 0.13 -8.60
N LEU A 113 -15.11 -0.67 -9.63
CA LEU A 113 -15.21 -2.12 -9.51
C LEU A 113 -13.83 -2.67 -9.20
N TYR A 114 -13.73 -3.61 -8.28
CA TYR A 114 -12.46 -4.28 -8.01
C TYR A 114 -12.56 -5.79 -8.18
N ARG A 115 -11.44 -6.39 -8.52
CA ARG A 115 -11.21 -7.84 -8.50
C ARG A 115 -9.89 -8.11 -7.78
N ILE A 116 -9.91 -8.97 -6.78
CA ILE A 116 -8.73 -9.49 -6.10
C ILE A 116 -8.56 -10.93 -6.54
N ASN A 117 -7.41 -11.26 -7.13
CA ASN A 117 -7.03 -12.63 -7.46
C ASN A 117 -6.44 -13.31 -6.23
N ALA A 118 -6.73 -14.59 -6.06
CA ALA A 118 -6.27 -15.38 -4.92
C ALA A 118 -4.72 -15.51 -4.84
N ALA A 119 -3.99 -15.16 -5.91
CA ALA A 119 -2.53 -15.04 -5.93
C ALA A 119 -2.02 -13.62 -5.59
N GLY A 120 -2.83 -12.78 -4.92
CA GLY A 120 -2.39 -11.50 -4.36
C GLY A 120 -2.28 -10.34 -5.35
N THR A 121 -2.76 -10.48 -6.57
CA THR A 121 -2.93 -9.35 -7.50
C THR A 121 -4.35 -8.81 -7.47
N ALA A 122 -4.53 -7.55 -7.84
CA ALA A 122 -5.85 -6.95 -7.96
C ALA A 122 -5.92 -5.92 -9.08
N VAL A 123 -7.14 -5.67 -9.54
CA VAL A 123 -7.43 -4.65 -10.56
C VAL A 123 -8.63 -3.83 -10.09
N TRP A 124 -8.54 -2.51 -10.23
CA TRP A 124 -9.68 -1.60 -10.18
C TRP A 124 -10.05 -1.17 -11.58
N GLU A 125 -11.35 -1.06 -11.84
CA GLU A 125 -11.90 -0.64 -13.11
C GLU A 125 -12.95 0.46 -12.93
N HIS A 126 -12.80 1.55 -13.68
CA HIS A 126 -13.78 2.65 -13.75
C HIS A 126 -13.73 3.30 -15.14
N ALA A 127 -14.86 3.39 -15.82
CA ALA A 127 -14.99 4.10 -17.10
C ALA A 127 -13.88 3.75 -18.13
N GLY A 128 -13.50 2.46 -18.24
CA GLY A 128 -12.45 1.98 -19.14
C GLY A 128 -11.03 2.20 -18.64
N GLN A 129 -10.84 2.83 -17.49
CA GLN A 129 -9.54 2.93 -16.82
C GLN A 129 -9.29 1.71 -15.96
N GLN A 130 -8.04 1.26 -15.90
CA GLN A 130 -7.60 0.18 -15.02
C GLN A 130 -6.45 0.63 -14.15
N ARG A 131 -6.47 0.21 -12.88
CA ARG A 131 -5.35 0.32 -11.94
C ARG A 131 -5.02 -1.06 -11.42
N ARG A 132 -3.75 -1.46 -11.46
CA ARG A 132 -3.28 -2.77 -11.05
C ARG A 132 -2.48 -2.68 -9.77
N PHE A 133 -2.68 -3.65 -8.89
CA PHE A 133 -2.05 -3.71 -7.57
C PHE A 133 -1.54 -5.13 -7.29
N ALA A 134 -0.45 -5.22 -6.53
CA ALA A 134 0.07 -6.48 -6.02
C ALA A 134 0.36 -6.37 -4.52
N CYS A 135 -0.16 -7.30 -3.75
CA CYS A 135 0.03 -7.42 -2.31
C CYS A 135 1.11 -8.47 -2.04
N THR A 136 2.37 -8.02 -1.91
CA THR A 136 3.55 -8.88 -1.81
C THR A 136 4.16 -8.94 -0.41
N GLN A 137 3.64 -8.14 0.52
CA GLN A 137 4.16 -8.02 1.88
C GLN A 137 3.68 -9.18 2.78
N PRO A 138 4.40 -9.50 3.86
CA PRO A 138 3.98 -10.53 4.82
C PRO A 138 2.57 -10.32 5.39
N GLY A 139 2.12 -9.07 5.54
CA GLY A 139 0.76 -8.74 5.97
C GLY A 139 -0.34 -9.20 5.00
N CYS A 140 0.01 -9.54 3.75
CA CYS A 140 -0.92 -10.04 2.76
C CYS A 140 -1.22 -11.55 2.90
N VAL A 141 -0.38 -12.30 3.62
CA VAL A 141 -0.52 -13.77 3.79
C VAL A 141 -1.95 -14.18 4.21
N PRO A 142 -2.56 -13.58 5.22
CA PRO A 142 -3.90 -14.00 5.66
C PRO A 142 -5.02 -13.56 4.70
N LEU A 143 -4.72 -12.75 3.70
CA LEU A 143 -5.71 -12.16 2.79
C LEU A 143 -5.81 -12.87 1.46
N VAL A 144 -4.88 -13.80 1.15
CA VAL A 144 -4.77 -14.47 -0.15
C VAL A 144 -4.50 -15.96 0.02
N LEU A 145 -4.69 -16.75 -1.02
CA LEU A 145 -4.35 -18.17 -0.99
C LEU A 145 -2.87 -18.42 -1.33
N MET A 146 -2.25 -17.50 -2.06
CA MET A 146 -0.84 -17.56 -2.43
C MET A 146 -0.29 -16.15 -2.55
N LEU A 147 0.88 -15.87 -1.99
CA LEU A 147 1.57 -14.61 -2.24
C LEU A 147 2.18 -14.59 -3.64
N PRO A 148 2.21 -13.44 -4.32
CA PRO A 148 2.97 -13.27 -5.54
C PRO A 148 4.47 -13.44 -5.22
N ASP A 149 5.16 -14.27 -5.97
CA ASP A 149 6.60 -14.49 -5.82
C ASP A 149 7.48 -13.52 -6.62
N LEU A 150 6.89 -12.56 -7.32
CA LEU A 150 7.57 -11.56 -8.15
C LEU A 150 8.42 -12.15 -9.28
N GLY A 151 8.36 -13.48 -9.51
CA GLY A 151 9.14 -14.14 -10.54
C GLY A 151 10.64 -14.13 -10.25
N GLU A 152 11.05 -14.18 -8.99
CA GLU A 152 12.44 -14.46 -8.63
C GLU A 152 12.76 -15.91 -9.01
N PRO A 153 13.90 -16.14 -9.73
CA PRO A 153 14.29 -17.47 -10.17
C PRO A 153 14.78 -18.36 -9.02
#